data_0785f7c026f94ea28e4b84235dbca698
#
_entry.id   0785f7c026f94ea28e4b84235dbca698
#
_cell.length_a   1.000
_cell.length_b   1.000
_cell.length_c   1.000
_cell.angle_alpha   90.00
_cell.angle_beta   90.00
_cell.angle_gamma   90.00
#
_symmetry.space_group_name_H-M   'P 1'
#
loop_
_entity.id
_entity.type
_entity.pdbx_description
1 polymer ?
#
loop_
_entity_poly.entity_id
_entity_poly.type
_entity_poly.pdbx_seq_one_letter_code
_entity_poly.pdbx_strand_id
1 'polypeptide(L)'
;MSRPFALFNASRGSVAELGGQVLSRALRSTLASFHGCGESFRHLRSMNLLKSLAAVSSVTMISRILGFVRDTIMARIFGAGIASDAFVVAFKLPNLLRRIFAEGAFSQAFVPILAEYKAQQGEEAARTFFAYVAGLLTLVLAVVTLIGVLCAPWLVWATAPGFADNAERFELTSSLLRVTFPYILLISLSSLVGAVLNTWNRFAVPAFVPTLLNVSMIFFALFLTPYFDPPIMAMGWAVLVGGVLQLVYQLPQLKRIGMLVLPRLNLRDRGVWRVLKQMGPAILGVSVAQISLIINTVFASFLVAGSVSWMYYADRLMELPAGVLGVALGTILLPSLSKSHASQDVDAYSRLLDWGLRLCLMLALPCALALAVLAEPLIASLFQYGKFSASDAAMTERALVAYSVGLLGILMVKVLAPGFYARQDIRTPVRIAMFTLAMTQVMNVLFVLVLPLAHAGLALAVGLAACLNAGLLYWKLRARGFYVPQPGWLVFVLRLGLAVCLMVAVLLGLLQLMPAWDTGGMFERLLRLGGLVLAGVISYFGALALMGFRLRDFSRKAVL
;
A
#
# COMPACT_ATOMS: atom_id res chain seq x y z
N MET A 1 23.12 -42.14 -86.92
CA MET A 1 21.77 -41.54 -87.12
C MET A 1 21.28 -41.18 -85.76
N SER A 2 21.27 -40.03 -85.29
CA SER A 2 20.73 -38.73 -85.65
C SER A 2 19.89 -38.23 -84.46
N ARG A 3 20.28 -37.11 -84.01
CA ARG A 3 19.52 -36.21 -83.04
C ARG A 3 18.00 -36.06 -83.46
N PRO A 4 17.04 -35.63 -82.59
CA PRO A 4 17.15 -34.55 -81.64
C PRO A 4 16.27 -34.73 -80.35
N PHE A 5 16.77 -34.30 -79.22
CA PHE A 5 15.95 -34.08 -78.04
C PHE A 5 16.59 -32.96 -77.15
N ALA A 6 16.71 -31.78 -77.73
CA ALA A 6 17.35 -30.64 -77.03
C ALA A 6 16.62 -29.31 -77.10
N LEU A 7 15.30 -29.30 -77.25
CA LEU A 7 14.53 -28.01 -77.33
C LEU A 7 13.28 -27.94 -76.44
N PHE A 8 13.10 -28.83 -75.43
CA PHE A 8 11.91 -28.81 -74.59
C PHE A 8 12.17 -28.49 -73.12
N ASN A 9 13.46 -28.25 -72.73
CA ASN A 9 13.81 -27.97 -71.31
C ASN A 9 14.14 -26.51 -71.00
N ALA A 10 14.10 -25.59 -71.97
CA ALA A 10 14.43 -24.17 -71.74
C ALA A 10 13.23 -23.29 -71.32
N SER A 11 11.97 -23.78 -71.46
CA SER A 11 10.78 -22.98 -71.12
C SER A 11 10.16 -23.28 -69.77
N ARG A 12 10.59 -24.32 -69.05
CA ARG A 12 10.09 -24.65 -67.71
C ARG A 12 10.81 -23.94 -66.55
N GLY A 13 12.05 -23.50 -66.75
CA GLY A 13 12.84 -22.78 -65.74
C GLY A 13 12.34 -21.36 -65.50
N SER A 14 11.94 -20.63 -66.50
CA SER A 14 11.56 -19.21 -66.39
C SER A 14 10.17 -18.97 -65.77
N VAL A 15 9.24 -19.90 -65.96
CA VAL A 15 7.89 -19.78 -65.37
C VAL A 15 7.90 -20.16 -63.89
N ALA A 16 8.74 -21.11 -63.47
CA ALA A 16 8.90 -21.47 -62.04
C ALA A 16 9.60 -20.37 -61.25
N GLU A 17 10.59 -19.68 -61.80
CA GLU A 17 11.26 -18.53 -61.12
C GLU A 17 10.35 -17.29 -61.05
N LEU A 18 9.60 -16.98 -62.09
CA LEU A 18 8.63 -15.88 -62.02
C LEU A 18 7.49 -16.17 -61.04
N GLY A 19 6.98 -17.39 -60.99
CA GLY A 19 5.96 -17.79 -60.01
C GLY A 19 6.48 -17.71 -58.56
N GLY A 20 7.74 -18.13 -58.31
CA GLY A 20 8.41 -18.06 -57.01
C GLY A 20 8.64 -16.59 -56.55
N GLN A 21 9.04 -15.72 -57.49
CA GLN A 21 9.24 -14.29 -57.16
C GLN A 21 7.92 -13.53 -56.89
N VAL A 22 6.87 -13.83 -57.63
CA VAL A 22 5.52 -13.22 -57.40
C VAL A 22 4.97 -13.74 -56.07
N LEU A 23 5.07 -15.03 -55.79
CA LEU A 23 4.60 -15.59 -54.48
C LEU A 23 5.41 -15.06 -53.30
N SER A 24 6.74 -14.91 -53.44
CA SER A 24 7.57 -14.33 -52.37
C SER A 24 7.32 -12.83 -52.15
N ARG A 25 6.99 -12.05 -53.20
CA ARG A 25 6.58 -10.66 -53.07
C ARG A 25 5.19 -10.53 -52.41
N ALA A 26 4.22 -11.36 -52.85
CA ALA A 26 2.89 -11.39 -52.25
C ALA A 26 2.94 -11.82 -50.78
N LEU A 27 3.74 -12.82 -50.39
CA LEU A 27 3.95 -13.24 -49.02
C LEU A 27 4.65 -12.13 -48.17
N ARG A 28 5.68 -11.47 -48.73
CA ARG A 28 6.32 -10.35 -48.04
C ARG A 28 5.41 -9.15 -47.85
N SER A 29 4.59 -8.80 -48.84
CA SER A 29 3.60 -7.69 -48.67
C SER A 29 2.50 -8.03 -47.67
N THR A 30 2.04 -9.29 -47.64
CA THR A 30 1.04 -9.75 -46.66
C THR A 30 1.65 -9.82 -45.24
N LEU A 31 2.88 -10.30 -45.10
CA LEU A 31 3.61 -10.29 -43.80
C LEU A 31 3.93 -8.87 -43.32
N ALA A 32 4.28 -7.94 -44.22
CA ALA A 32 4.48 -6.54 -43.87
C ALA A 32 3.17 -5.86 -43.43
N SER A 33 2.06 -6.18 -44.07
CA SER A 33 0.73 -5.71 -43.65
C SER A 33 0.29 -6.26 -42.31
N PHE A 34 0.64 -7.52 -41.98
CA PHE A 34 0.41 -8.12 -40.66
C PHE A 34 1.32 -7.52 -39.58
N HIS A 35 2.57 -7.16 -39.89
CA HIS A 35 3.48 -6.48 -38.95
C HIS A 35 3.00 -5.06 -38.66
N GLY A 36 2.58 -4.27 -39.65
CA GLY A 36 2.05 -2.93 -39.45
C GLY A 36 0.73 -2.92 -38.65
N CYS A 37 -0.14 -3.93 -38.88
CA CYS A 37 -1.36 -4.11 -38.09
C CYS A 37 -1.05 -4.50 -36.64
N GLY A 38 -0.04 -5.33 -36.40
CA GLY A 38 0.39 -5.74 -35.06
C GLY A 38 0.99 -4.58 -34.26
N GLU A 39 1.72 -3.66 -34.87
CA GLU A 39 2.26 -2.46 -34.19
C GLU A 39 1.17 -1.45 -33.87
N SER A 40 0.22 -1.18 -34.77
CA SER A 40 -0.95 -0.35 -34.49
C SER A 40 -1.82 -0.90 -33.36
N PHE A 41 -2.04 -2.22 -33.29
CA PHE A 41 -2.75 -2.88 -32.19
C PHE A 41 -1.98 -2.81 -30.88
N ARG A 42 -0.64 -2.94 -30.90
CA ARG A 42 0.21 -2.76 -29.71
C ARG A 42 0.18 -1.31 -29.22
N HIS A 43 0.20 -0.33 -30.10
CA HIS A 43 0.14 1.09 -29.75
C HIS A 43 -1.22 1.48 -29.16
N LEU A 44 -2.33 1.01 -29.73
CA LEU A 44 -3.68 1.22 -29.21
C LEU A 44 -3.89 0.52 -27.85
N ARG A 45 -3.31 -0.67 -27.67
CA ARG A 45 -3.37 -1.41 -26.41
C ARG A 45 -2.52 -0.73 -25.31
N SER A 46 -1.36 -0.17 -25.65
CA SER A 46 -0.51 0.59 -24.72
C SER A 46 -1.13 1.92 -24.33
N MET A 47 -1.78 2.63 -25.25
CA MET A 47 -2.49 3.88 -24.92
C MET A 47 -3.68 3.66 -24.00
N ASN A 48 -4.45 2.57 -24.16
CA ASN A 48 -5.54 2.22 -23.26
C ASN A 48 -5.02 1.83 -21.85
N LEU A 49 -3.88 1.14 -21.77
CA LEU A 49 -3.26 0.77 -20.51
C LEU A 49 -2.75 1.99 -19.74
N LEU A 50 -2.10 2.93 -20.42
CA LEU A 50 -1.64 4.20 -19.83
C LEU A 50 -2.81 5.06 -19.33
N LYS A 51 -3.89 5.17 -20.09
CA LYS A 51 -5.11 5.87 -19.65
C LYS A 51 -5.73 5.21 -18.42
N SER A 52 -5.79 3.87 -18.38
CA SER A 52 -6.29 3.12 -17.22
C SER A 52 -5.38 3.31 -15.99
N LEU A 53 -4.06 3.26 -16.17
CA LEU A 53 -3.10 3.52 -15.11
C LEU A 53 -3.22 4.95 -14.57
N ALA A 54 -3.32 5.95 -15.44
CA ALA A 54 -3.51 7.35 -15.03
C ALA A 54 -4.82 7.53 -14.26
N ALA A 55 -5.92 6.94 -14.73
CA ALA A 55 -7.21 6.99 -14.05
C ALA A 55 -7.15 6.33 -12.66
N VAL A 56 -6.58 5.13 -12.55
CA VAL A 56 -6.42 4.43 -11.26
C VAL A 56 -5.53 5.23 -10.30
N SER A 57 -4.42 5.77 -10.78
CA SER A 57 -3.50 6.58 -9.97
C SER A 57 -4.16 7.87 -9.47
N SER A 58 -4.90 8.57 -10.32
CA SER A 58 -5.63 9.79 -9.96
C SER A 58 -6.71 9.51 -8.91
N VAL A 59 -7.49 8.46 -9.10
CA VAL A 59 -8.54 8.05 -8.16
C VAL A 59 -7.94 7.62 -6.83
N THR A 60 -6.83 6.88 -6.85
CA THR A 60 -6.12 6.49 -5.63
C THR A 60 -5.57 7.70 -4.88
N MET A 61 -5.06 8.72 -5.58
CA MET A 61 -4.60 9.96 -4.97
C MET A 61 -5.76 10.73 -4.31
N ILE A 62 -6.89 10.87 -5.00
CA ILE A 62 -8.11 11.47 -4.44
C ILE A 62 -8.54 10.74 -3.16
N SER A 63 -8.56 9.41 -3.18
CA SER A 63 -8.92 8.62 -2.00
C SER A 63 -7.97 8.84 -0.83
N ARG A 64 -6.65 8.99 -1.08
CA ARG A 64 -5.66 9.29 -0.04
C ARG A 64 -5.86 10.68 0.55
N ILE A 65 -6.11 11.69 -0.30
CA ILE A 65 -6.39 13.06 0.15
C ILE A 65 -7.67 13.07 1.00
N LEU A 66 -8.75 12.43 0.55
CA LEU A 66 -9.99 12.35 1.32
C LEU A 66 -9.81 11.58 2.63
N GLY A 67 -8.98 10.53 2.65
CA GLY A 67 -8.62 9.83 3.87
C GLY A 67 -7.92 10.74 4.87
N PHE A 68 -7.04 11.60 4.40
CA PHE A 68 -6.37 12.60 5.23
C PHE A 68 -7.32 13.69 5.75
N VAL A 69 -8.18 14.23 4.87
CA VAL A 69 -9.24 15.20 5.26
C VAL A 69 -10.17 14.60 6.31
N ARG A 70 -10.58 13.34 6.17
CA ARG A 70 -11.34 12.60 7.18
C ARG A 70 -10.63 12.58 8.53
N ASP A 71 -9.35 12.25 8.57
CA ASP A 71 -8.58 12.14 9.81
C ASP A 71 -8.43 13.51 10.48
N THR A 72 -8.24 14.58 9.70
CA THR A 72 -8.24 15.97 10.20
C THR A 72 -9.60 16.37 10.81
N ILE A 73 -10.70 16.03 10.16
CA ILE A 73 -12.06 16.30 10.66
C ILE A 73 -12.31 15.49 11.94
N MET A 74 -11.91 14.23 11.98
CA MET A 74 -12.03 13.39 13.19
C MET A 74 -11.24 13.99 14.36
N ALA A 75 -9.99 14.39 14.14
CA ALA A 75 -9.19 15.05 15.16
C ALA A 75 -9.87 16.32 15.69
N ARG A 76 -10.40 17.15 14.80
CA ARG A 76 -11.09 18.39 15.16
C ARG A 76 -12.36 18.18 15.99
N ILE A 77 -13.17 17.18 15.65
CA ILE A 77 -14.50 16.96 16.28
C ILE A 77 -14.38 16.14 17.56
N PHE A 78 -13.53 15.12 17.58
CA PHE A 78 -13.44 14.17 18.69
C PHE A 78 -12.18 14.33 19.54
N GLY A 79 -11.12 15.01 19.03
CA GLY A 79 -9.84 15.14 19.71
C GLY A 79 -9.07 13.82 19.77
N ALA A 80 -8.15 13.72 20.74
CA ALA A 80 -7.47 12.48 21.09
C ALA A 80 -7.78 12.16 22.57
N GLY A 81 -8.47 11.03 22.81
CA GLY A 81 -8.93 10.65 24.15
C GLY A 81 -9.71 9.34 24.12
N ILE A 82 -10.49 9.06 25.16
CA ILE A 82 -11.23 7.81 25.33
C ILE A 82 -12.07 7.46 24.09
N ALA A 83 -12.83 8.44 23.58
CA ALA A 83 -13.73 8.22 22.45
C ALA A 83 -12.97 7.88 21.15
N SER A 84 -11.93 8.63 20.83
CA SER A 84 -11.12 8.40 19.63
C SER A 84 -10.31 7.10 19.73
N ASP A 85 -9.75 6.80 20.90
CA ASP A 85 -9.04 5.54 21.16
C ASP A 85 -9.98 4.34 20.98
N ALA A 86 -11.19 4.42 21.56
CA ALA A 86 -12.22 3.38 21.44
C ALA A 86 -12.56 3.11 19.96
N PHE A 87 -12.76 4.18 19.16
CA PHE A 87 -13.05 4.03 17.74
C PHE A 87 -11.87 3.45 16.97
N VAL A 88 -10.65 3.94 17.20
CA VAL A 88 -9.44 3.45 16.51
C VAL A 88 -9.23 1.96 16.79
N VAL A 89 -9.38 1.51 18.04
CA VAL A 89 -9.27 0.08 18.38
C VAL A 89 -10.41 -0.73 17.76
N ALA A 90 -11.66 -0.28 17.88
CA ALA A 90 -12.81 -0.96 17.33
C ALA A 90 -12.76 -1.10 15.80
N PHE A 91 -12.26 -0.09 15.09
CA PHE A 91 -12.13 -0.14 13.63
C PHE A 91 -10.90 -0.91 13.17
N LYS A 92 -9.87 -1.03 14.00
CA LYS A 92 -8.60 -1.69 13.65
C LYS A 92 -8.80 -3.18 13.33
N LEU A 93 -9.62 -3.89 14.11
CA LEU A 93 -9.87 -5.32 13.91
C LEU A 93 -10.61 -5.63 12.60
N PRO A 94 -11.75 -4.99 12.26
CA PRO A 94 -12.38 -5.12 10.96
C PRO A 94 -11.44 -4.80 9.79
N ASN A 95 -10.65 -3.74 9.90
CA ASN A 95 -9.71 -3.33 8.87
C ASN A 95 -8.55 -4.33 8.69
N LEU A 96 -8.09 -4.96 9.76
CA LEU A 96 -7.08 -6.01 9.74
C LEU A 96 -7.61 -7.26 9.02
N LEU A 97 -8.81 -7.72 9.37
CA LEU A 97 -9.44 -8.86 8.73
C LEU A 97 -9.73 -8.59 7.24
N ARG A 98 -10.09 -7.35 6.89
CA ARG A 98 -10.20 -6.91 5.50
C ARG A 98 -8.88 -7.11 4.74
N ARG A 99 -7.74 -6.72 5.32
CA ARG A 99 -6.42 -6.90 4.68
C ARG A 99 -6.08 -8.38 4.48
N ILE A 100 -6.45 -9.24 5.42
CA ILE A 100 -6.21 -10.68 5.32
C ILE A 100 -7.12 -11.33 4.26
N PHE A 101 -8.44 -11.09 4.37
CA PHE A 101 -9.41 -11.80 3.55
C PHE A 101 -9.67 -11.15 2.19
N ALA A 102 -9.70 -9.81 2.11
CA ALA A 102 -10.13 -9.10 0.92
C ALA A 102 -9.01 -8.68 -0.03
N GLU A 103 -7.90 -8.15 0.48
CA GLU A 103 -6.84 -7.56 -0.36
C GLU A 103 -5.66 -8.50 -0.60
N GLY A 104 -5.38 -9.39 0.32
CA GLY A 104 -4.17 -10.22 0.28
C GLY A 104 -4.40 -11.61 -0.30
N ALA A 105 -4.70 -12.56 0.59
CA ALA A 105 -4.74 -13.98 0.27
C ALA A 105 -5.85 -14.37 -0.71
N PHE A 106 -7.04 -13.74 -0.56
CA PHE A 106 -8.19 -14.07 -1.38
C PHE A 106 -7.99 -13.68 -2.84
N SER A 107 -7.61 -12.42 -3.11
CA SER A 107 -7.41 -11.94 -4.49
C SER A 107 -6.32 -12.72 -5.22
N GLN A 108 -5.23 -13.08 -4.51
CA GLN A 108 -4.14 -13.88 -5.09
C GLN A 108 -4.57 -15.30 -5.48
N ALA A 109 -5.50 -15.89 -4.73
CA ALA A 109 -6.02 -17.22 -5.02
C ALA A 109 -7.16 -17.19 -6.06
N PHE A 110 -8.09 -16.24 -5.93
CA PHE A 110 -9.32 -16.20 -6.71
C PHE A 110 -9.11 -15.71 -8.15
N VAL A 111 -8.37 -14.61 -8.37
CA VAL A 111 -8.24 -13.98 -9.69
C VAL A 111 -7.65 -14.91 -10.75
N PRO A 112 -6.56 -15.67 -10.51
CA PRO A 112 -6.02 -16.60 -11.49
C PRO A 112 -7.00 -17.72 -11.85
N ILE A 113 -7.72 -18.27 -10.86
CA ILE A 113 -8.68 -19.35 -11.08
C ILE A 113 -9.89 -18.83 -11.88
N LEU A 114 -10.40 -17.63 -11.54
CA LEU A 114 -11.48 -17.01 -12.32
C LEU A 114 -11.08 -16.74 -13.76
N ALA A 115 -9.85 -16.27 -13.99
CA ALA A 115 -9.33 -16.03 -15.33
C ALA A 115 -9.17 -17.34 -16.13
N GLU A 116 -8.78 -18.44 -15.47
CA GLU A 116 -8.72 -19.78 -16.05
C GLU A 116 -10.11 -20.27 -16.47
N TYR A 117 -11.12 -20.17 -15.59
CA TYR A 117 -12.52 -20.54 -15.93
C TYR A 117 -13.02 -19.73 -17.12
N LYS A 118 -12.79 -18.40 -17.13
CA LYS A 118 -13.17 -17.53 -18.23
C LYS A 118 -12.51 -17.93 -19.56
N ALA A 119 -11.22 -18.26 -19.53
CA ALA A 119 -10.46 -18.59 -20.75
C ALA A 119 -10.75 -19.99 -21.29
N GLN A 120 -10.95 -20.99 -20.40
CA GLN A 120 -11.07 -22.40 -20.80
C GLN A 120 -12.51 -22.87 -20.92
N GLN A 121 -13.43 -22.36 -20.09
CA GLN A 121 -14.81 -22.84 -20.00
C GLN A 121 -15.86 -21.78 -20.38
N GLY A 122 -15.42 -20.56 -20.66
CA GLY A 122 -16.29 -19.47 -21.07
C GLY A 122 -16.89 -18.65 -19.93
N GLU A 123 -17.69 -17.65 -20.31
CA GLU A 123 -18.22 -16.66 -19.34
C GLU A 123 -19.29 -17.24 -18.42
N GLU A 124 -20.08 -18.22 -18.88
CA GLU A 124 -21.14 -18.83 -18.08
C GLU A 124 -20.57 -19.70 -16.95
N ALA A 125 -19.53 -20.49 -17.22
CA ALA A 125 -18.82 -21.24 -16.21
C ALA A 125 -18.14 -20.33 -15.19
N ALA A 126 -17.51 -19.24 -15.66
CA ALA A 126 -16.93 -18.22 -14.77
C ALA A 126 -17.98 -17.56 -13.88
N ARG A 127 -19.18 -17.28 -14.42
CA ARG A 127 -20.32 -16.73 -13.69
C ARG A 127 -20.84 -17.69 -12.62
N THR A 128 -20.94 -18.98 -12.94
CA THR A 128 -21.37 -20.03 -11.99
C THR A 128 -20.33 -20.21 -10.89
N PHE A 129 -19.05 -20.29 -11.24
CA PHE A 129 -17.96 -20.36 -10.29
C PHE A 129 -17.95 -19.15 -9.34
N PHE A 130 -18.12 -17.93 -9.87
CA PHE A 130 -18.24 -16.72 -9.06
C PHE A 130 -19.44 -16.80 -8.08
N ALA A 131 -20.60 -17.31 -8.51
CA ALA A 131 -21.78 -17.48 -7.65
C ALA A 131 -21.48 -18.43 -6.47
N TYR A 132 -20.75 -19.52 -6.70
CA TYR A 132 -20.37 -20.47 -5.65
C TYR A 132 -19.35 -19.90 -4.68
N VAL A 133 -18.33 -19.20 -5.18
CA VAL A 133 -17.35 -18.52 -4.32
C VAL A 133 -18.01 -17.41 -3.51
N ALA A 134 -18.88 -16.61 -4.13
CA ALA A 134 -19.62 -15.56 -3.44
C ALA A 134 -20.53 -16.14 -2.34
N GLY A 135 -21.20 -17.28 -2.61
CA GLY A 135 -22.05 -17.95 -1.64
C GLY A 135 -21.28 -18.46 -0.43
N LEU A 136 -20.16 -19.14 -0.66
CA LEU A 136 -19.30 -19.63 0.43
C LEU A 136 -18.71 -18.47 1.24
N LEU A 137 -18.19 -17.44 0.57
CA LEU A 137 -17.60 -16.28 1.23
C LEU A 137 -18.64 -15.54 2.07
N THR A 138 -19.87 -15.37 1.54
CA THR A 138 -20.97 -14.74 2.27
C THR A 138 -21.32 -15.54 3.53
N LEU A 139 -21.44 -16.87 3.43
CA LEU A 139 -21.75 -17.71 4.57
C LEU A 139 -20.65 -17.64 5.64
N VAL A 140 -19.41 -17.86 5.26
CA VAL A 140 -18.28 -17.83 6.20
C VAL A 140 -18.16 -16.48 6.89
N LEU A 141 -18.25 -15.38 6.12
CA LEU A 141 -18.15 -14.04 6.68
C LEU A 141 -19.38 -13.64 7.50
N ALA A 142 -20.58 -14.14 7.16
CA ALA A 142 -21.76 -13.93 7.99
C ALA A 142 -21.62 -14.62 9.36
N VAL A 143 -21.10 -15.85 9.37
CA VAL A 143 -20.81 -16.59 10.63
C VAL A 143 -19.70 -15.86 11.43
N VAL A 144 -18.60 -15.45 10.78
CA VAL A 144 -17.52 -14.69 11.43
C VAL A 144 -18.06 -13.37 11.98
N THR A 145 -18.91 -12.68 11.23
CA THR A 145 -19.54 -11.42 11.65
C THR A 145 -20.43 -11.64 12.87
N LEU A 146 -21.28 -12.66 12.85
CA LEU A 146 -22.16 -12.99 13.97
C LEU A 146 -21.34 -13.30 15.23
N ILE A 147 -20.34 -14.16 15.11
CA ILE A 147 -19.42 -14.47 16.22
C ILE A 147 -18.73 -13.21 16.72
N GLY A 148 -18.20 -12.37 15.82
CA GLY A 148 -17.50 -11.14 16.19
C GLY A 148 -18.38 -10.11 16.89
N VAL A 149 -19.66 -9.99 16.49
CA VAL A 149 -20.64 -9.11 17.16
C VAL A 149 -21.00 -9.63 18.55
N LEU A 150 -21.25 -10.95 18.68
CA LEU A 150 -21.59 -11.57 19.97
C LEU A 150 -20.39 -11.57 20.92
N CYS A 151 -19.20 -11.86 20.41
CA CYS A 151 -17.98 -11.94 21.18
C CYS A 151 -17.21 -10.61 21.24
N ALA A 152 -17.82 -9.48 20.88
CA ALA A 152 -17.13 -8.18 20.84
C ALA A 152 -16.40 -7.82 22.14
N PRO A 153 -16.96 -8.00 23.36
CA PRO A 153 -16.24 -7.75 24.61
C PRO A 153 -14.97 -8.60 24.74
N TRP A 154 -15.03 -9.88 24.38
CA TRP A 154 -13.88 -10.79 24.42
C TRP A 154 -12.79 -10.39 23.41
N LEU A 155 -13.20 -9.91 22.23
CA LEU A 155 -12.28 -9.42 21.22
C LEU A 155 -11.59 -8.13 21.67
N VAL A 156 -12.32 -7.22 22.33
CA VAL A 156 -11.73 -6.01 22.93
C VAL A 156 -10.76 -6.39 24.04
N TRP A 157 -11.15 -7.31 24.92
CA TRP A 157 -10.25 -7.80 25.97
C TRP A 157 -8.97 -8.43 25.40
N ALA A 158 -9.06 -9.17 24.30
CA ALA A 158 -7.90 -9.79 23.67
C ALA A 158 -7.00 -8.81 22.91
N THR A 159 -7.56 -7.73 22.36
CA THR A 159 -6.83 -6.77 21.50
C THR A 159 -6.43 -5.49 22.22
N ALA A 160 -7.12 -5.14 23.30
CA ALA A 160 -6.88 -3.96 24.12
C ALA A 160 -7.20 -4.24 25.61
N PRO A 161 -6.48 -5.18 26.26
CA PRO A 161 -6.78 -5.61 27.64
C PRO A 161 -6.71 -4.46 28.65
N GLY A 162 -5.82 -3.48 28.46
CA GLY A 162 -5.72 -2.31 29.34
C GLY A 162 -6.96 -1.40 29.33
N PHE A 163 -7.89 -1.59 28.39
CA PHE A 163 -9.18 -0.87 28.44
C PHE A 163 -10.13 -1.45 29.48
N ALA A 164 -9.91 -2.68 29.94
CA ALA A 164 -10.74 -3.31 30.97
C ALA A 164 -10.62 -2.63 32.34
N ASP A 165 -9.54 -1.87 32.57
CA ASP A 165 -9.35 -1.08 33.80
C ASP A 165 -10.29 0.16 33.88
N ASN A 166 -10.92 0.54 32.75
CA ASN A 166 -11.89 1.63 32.68
C ASN A 166 -13.17 1.13 32.01
N ALA A 167 -14.25 0.96 32.78
CA ALA A 167 -15.52 0.39 32.30
C ALA A 167 -16.11 1.19 31.14
N GLU A 168 -16.07 2.54 31.18
CA GLU A 168 -16.60 3.41 30.12
C GLU A 168 -15.85 3.17 28.80
N ARG A 169 -14.50 3.14 28.85
CA ARG A 169 -13.64 2.92 27.67
C ARG A 169 -13.87 1.53 27.07
N PHE A 170 -14.00 0.51 27.91
CA PHE A 170 -14.23 -0.88 27.50
C PHE A 170 -15.60 -1.07 26.85
N GLU A 171 -16.67 -0.53 27.48
CA GLU A 171 -18.04 -0.65 26.99
C GLU A 171 -18.23 0.11 25.67
N LEU A 172 -17.69 1.34 25.59
CA LEU A 172 -17.71 2.14 24.37
C LEU A 172 -17.00 1.42 23.22
N THR A 173 -15.80 0.86 23.47
CA THR A 173 -15.05 0.12 22.47
C THR A 173 -15.81 -1.12 22.00
N SER A 174 -16.42 -1.85 22.94
CA SER A 174 -17.21 -3.05 22.63
C SER A 174 -18.45 -2.71 21.80
N SER A 175 -19.14 -1.63 22.11
CA SER A 175 -20.30 -1.13 21.38
C SER A 175 -19.94 -0.67 19.98
N LEU A 176 -18.86 0.10 19.83
CA LEU A 176 -18.31 0.49 18.52
C LEU A 176 -17.89 -0.73 17.70
N LEU A 177 -17.27 -1.73 18.33
CA LEU A 177 -16.86 -2.94 17.63
C LEU A 177 -18.07 -3.72 17.10
N ARG A 178 -19.16 -3.84 17.89
CA ARG A 178 -20.41 -4.48 17.43
C ARG A 178 -20.97 -3.83 16.17
N VAL A 179 -20.94 -2.50 16.09
CA VAL A 179 -21.43 -1.74 14.94
C VAL A 179 -20.47 -1.81 13.75
N THR A 180 -19.17 -1.76 13.98
CA THR A 180 -18.17 -1.77 12.89
C THR A 180 -17.85 -3.18 12.38
N PHE A 181 -18.07 -4.23 13.15
CA PHE A 181 -17.68 -5.60 12.78
C PHE A 181 -18.36 -6.11 11.50
N PRO A 182 -19.66 -5.85 11.24
CA PRO A 182 -20.32 -6.24 9.99
C PRO A 182 -19.70 -5.64 8.72
N TYR A 183 -18.90 -4.58 8.84
CA TYR A 183 -18.14 -4.04 7.72
C TYR A 183 -17.23 -5.07 7.05
N ILE A 184 -16.75 -6.09 7.78
CA ILE A 184 -15.91 -7.18 7.23
C ILE A 184 -16.64 -7.91 6.10
N LEU A 185 -17.90 -8.27 6.31
CA LEU A 185 -18.72 -8.93 5.29
C LEU A 185 -18.85 -8.05 4.04
N LEU A 186 -19.22 -6.79 4.22
CA LEU A 186 -19.49 -5.84 3.14
C LEU A 186 -18.23 -5.57 2.31
N ILE A 187 -17.12 -5.28 2.97
CA ILE A 187 -15.86 -4.95 2.28
C ILE A 187 -15.24 -6.17 1.59
N SER A 188 -15.38 -7.35 2.16
CA SER A 188 -14.86 -8.58 1.55
C SER A 188 -15.66 -8.95 0.29
N LEU A 189 -16.98 -8.80 0.32
CA LEU A 189 -17.83 -8.96 -0.87
C LEU A 189 -17.53 -7.89 -1.92
N SER A 190 -17.35 -6.64 -1.48
CA SER A 190 -16.92 -5.54 -2.36
C SER A 190 -15.58 -5.84 -3.04
N SER A 191 -14.63 -6.42 -2.32
CA SER A 191 -13.32 -6.81 -2.87
C SER A 191 -13.42 -8.00 -3.83
N LEU A 192 -14.28 -8.97 -3.54
CA LEU A 192 -14.60 -10.06 -4.47
C LEU A 192 -15.16 -9.53 -5.78
N VAL A 193 -16.17 -8.63 -5.71
CA VAL A 193 -16.74 -7.96 -6.90
C VAL A 193 -15.67 -7.15 -7.63
N GLY A 194 -14.82 -6.44 -6.90
CA GLY A 194 -13.69 -5.69 -7.45
C GLY A 194 -12.70 -6.59 -8.20
N ALA A 195 -12.41 -7.78 -7.69
CA ALA A 195 -11.56 -8.77 -8.35
C ALA A 195 -12.17 -9.26 -9.68
N VAL A 196 -13.49 -9.49 -9.70
CA VAL A 196 -14.21 -9.79 -10.95
C VAL A 196 -14.11 -8.62 -11.92
N LEU A 197 -14.41 -7.39 -11.50
CA LEU A 197 -14.34 -6.20 -12.36
C LEU A 197 -12.93 -6.00 -12.94
N ASN A 198 -11.88 -6.23 -12.16
CA ASN A 198 -10.48 -6.18 -12.62
C ASN A 198 -10.20 -7.23 -13.71
N THR A 199 -10.75 -8.45 -13.57
CA THR A 199 -10.63 -9.52 -14.58
C THR A 199 -11.34 -9.16 -15.90
N TRP A 200 -12.33 -8.27 -15.86
CA TRP A 200 -13.02 -7.70 -17.03
C TRP A 200 -12.46 -6.32 -17.44
N ASN A 201 -11.24 -5.97 -17.00
CA ASN A 201 -10.53 -4.71 -17.30
C ASN A 201 -11.28 -3.42 -16.87
N ARG A 202 -12.12 -3.51 -15.84
CA ARG A 202 -12.83 -2.37 -15.25
C ARG A 202 -12.13 -1.85 -13.99
N PHE A 203 -10.86 -1.44 -14.10
CA PHE A 203 -9.99 -1.09 -12.96
C PHE A 203 -10.41 0.18 -12.20
N ALA A 204 -11.00 1.17 -12.88
CA ALA A 204 -11.36 2.44 -12.26
C ALA A 204 -12.44 2.31 -11.17
N VAL A 205 -13.37 1.35 -11.33
CA VAL A 205 -14.50 1.15 -10.42
C VAL A 205 -14.00 0.64 -9.05
N PRO A 206 -13.24 -0.46 -8.96
CA PRO A 206 -12.66 -0.90 -7.68
C PRO A 206 -11.69 0.11 -7.07
N ALA A 207 -10.96 0.87 -7.89
CA ALA A 207 -10.04 1.90 -7.40
C ALA A 207 -10.78 3.06 -6.67
N PHE A 208 -12.03 3.35 -7.07
CA PHE A 208 -12.85 4.40 -6.44
C PHE A 208 -13.49 3.96 -5.12
N VAL A 209 -13.65 2.67 -4.87
CA VAL A 209 -14.35 2.11 -3.70
C VAL A 209 -13.86 2.67 -2.36
N PRO A 210 -12.54 2.79 -2.08
CA PRO A 210 -12.09 3.33 -0.80
C PRO A 210 -12.50 4.79 -0.56
N THR A 211 -12.75 5.56 -1.62
CA THR A 211 -13.24 6.94 -1.54
C THR A 211 -14.60 7.03 -0.85
N LEU A 212 -15.49 6.06 -1.11
CA LEU A 212 -16.85 6.03 -0.55
C LEU A 212 -16.86 5.89 0.97
N LEU A 213 -15.95 5.09 1.53
CA LEU A 213 -15.79 5.02 2.99
C LEU A 213 -15.38 6.36 3.57
N ASN A 214 -14.40 7.03 2.97
CA ASN A 214 -13.95 8.33 3.44
C ASN A 214 -15.06 9.39 3.36
N VAL A 215 -15.82 9.41 2.27
CA VAL A 215 -16.97 10.31 2.11
C VAL A 215 -18.05 10.03 3.15
N SER A 216 -18.39 8.75 3.39
CA SER A 216 -19.33 8.37 4.44
C SER A 216 -18.87 8.87 5.82
N MET A 217 -17.62 8.62 6.18
CA MET A 217 -17.08 9.04 7.48
C MET A 217 -17.05 10.58 7.63
N ILE A 218 -16.69 11.32 6.59
CA ILE A 218 -16.72 12.80 6.58
C ILE A 218 -18.15 13.29 6.76
N PHE A 219 -19.10 12.71 6.02
CA PHE A 219 -20.51 13.10 6.11
C PHE A 219 -21.09 12.88 7.51
N PHE A 220 -20.87 11.69 8.08
CA PHE A 220 -21.34 11.39 9.44
C PHE A 220 -20.67 12.27 10.49
N ALA A 221 -19.36 12.52 10.36
CA ALA A 221 -18.65 13.38 11.31
C ALA A 221 -19.17 14.82 11.30
N LEU A 222 -19.48 15.38 10.13
CA LEU A 222 -19.90 16.78 10.02
C LEU A 222 -21.40 16.98 10.31
N PHE A 223 -22.26 16.07 9.94
CA PHE A 223 -23.70 16.27 9.93
C PHE A 223 -24.47 15.41 10.92
N LEU A 224 -24.00 14.20 11.22
CA LEU A 224 -24.76 13.23 12.00
C LEU A 224 -24.23 13.06 13.44
N THR A 225 -23.04 13.54 13.76
CA THR A 225 -22.47 13.47 15.12
C THR A 225 -23.41 13.97 16.22
N PRO A 226 -24.18 15.08 16.07
CA PRO A 226 -25.06 15.58 17.12
C PRO A 226 -26.26 14.66 17.44
N TYR A 227 -26.58 13.71 16.56
CA TYR A 227 -27.73 12.81 16.73
C TYR A 227 -27.38 11.49 17.43
N PHE A 228 -26.11 11.30 17.81
CA PHE A 228 -25.64 10.07 18.45
C PHE A 228 -25.17 10.36 19.89
N ASP A 229 -25.49 9.45 20.79
CA ASP A 229 -25.01 9.46 22.16
C ASP A 229 -24.37 8.08 22.49
N PRO A 230 -23.06 8.02 22.79
CA PRO A 230 -22.09 9.11 22.66
C PRO A 230 -21.78 9.48 21.19
N PRO A 231 -21.37 10.74 20.92
CA PRO A 231 -21.18 11.28 19.56
C PRO A 231 -20.28 10.45 18.65
N ILE A 232 -19.29 9.76 19.21
CA ILE A 232 -18.33 8.92 18.45
C ILE A 232 -19.00 7.70 17.78
N MET A 233 -20.19 7.28 18.26
CA MET A 233 -20.95 6.19 17.64
C MET A 233 -21.32 6.50 16.18
N ALA A 234 -21.46 7.78 15.82
CA ALA A 234 -21.63 8.20 14.42
C ALA A 234 -20.54 7.64 13.52
N MET A 235 -19.30 7.56 14.00
CA MET A 235 -18.19 7.02 13.22
C MET A 235 -18.31 5.50 13.01
N GLY A 236 -18.81 4.76 13.99
CA GLY A 236 -19.12 3.33 13.84
C GLY A 236 -20.15 3.08 12.74
N TRP A 237 -21.26 3.82 12.77
CA TRP A 237 -22.30 3.75 11.73
C TRP A 237 -21.80 4.23 10.37
N ALA A 238 -20.94 5.26 10.33
CA ALA A 238 -20.31 5.72 9.10
C ALA A 238 -19.50 4.62 8.40
N VAL A 239 -18.79 3.80 9.17
CA VAL A 239 -18.04 2.63 8.63
C VAL A 239 -18.99 1.61 8.03
N LEU A 240 -20.09 1.29 8.71
CA LEU A 240 -21.08 0.33 8.21
C LEU A 240 -21.75 0.83 6.93
N VAL A 241 -22.26 2.06 6.93
CA VAL A 241 -22.88 2.69 5.75
C VAL A 241 -21.87 2.82 4.61
N GLY A 242 -20.63 3.20 4.91
CA GLY A 242 -19.54 3.23 3.93
C GLY A 242 -19.33 1.86 3.28
N GLY A 243 -19.37 0.78 4.04
CA GLY A 243 -19.30 -0.59 3.51
C GLY A 243 -20.45 -0.95 2.57
N VAL A 244 -21.69 -0.57 2.94
CA VAL A 244 -22.85 -0.74 2.06
C VAL A 244 -22.68 0.04 0.75
N LEU A 245 -22.29 1.31 0.83
CA LEU A 245 -22.05 2.14 -0.35
C LEU A 245 -20.96 1.55 -1.25
N GLN A 246 -19.88 1.03 -0.68
CA GLN A 246 -18.78 0.39 -1.41
C GLN A 246 -19.24 -0.83 -2.20
N LEU A 247 -20.12 -1.65 -1.63
CA LEU A 247 -20.67 -2.82 -2.31
C LEU A 247 -21.69 -2.41 -3.37
N VAL A 248 -22.68 -1.58 -3.00
CA VAL A 248 -23.78 -1.17 -3.88
C VAL A 248 -23.26 -0.42 -5.10
N TYR A 249 -22.25 0.44 -4.95
CA TYR A 249 -21.64 1.18 -6.07
C TYR A 249 -21.12 0.28 -7.20
N GLN A 250 -20.63 -0.91 -6.88
CA GLN A 250 -20.07 -1.84 -7.85
C GLN A 250 -21.12 -2.70 -8.56
N LEU A 251 -22.30 -2.93 -7.97
CA LEU A 251 -23.34 -3.84 -8.52
C LEU A 251 -23.83 -3.44 -9.92
N PRO A 252 -24.08 -2.15 -10.25
CA PRO A 252 -24.46 -1.75 -11.60
C PRO A 252 -23.41 -2.09 -12.65
N GLN A 253 -22.12 -1.98 -12.30
CA GLN A 253 -21.03 -2.31 -13.22
C GLN A 253 -20.90 -3.84 -13.38
N LEU A 254 -21.13 -4.59 -12.32
CA LEU A 254 -21.18 -6.04 -12.35
C LEU A 254 -22.33 -6.54 -13.23
N LYS A 255 -23.50 -5.87 -13.18
CA LYS A 255 -24.63 -6.13 -14.07
C LYS A 255 -24.29 -5.85 -15.53
N ARG A 256 -23.59 -4.74 -15.81
CA ARG A 256 -23.21 -4.35 -17.19
C ARG A 256 -22.28 -5.36 -17.88
N ILE A 257 -21.46 -6.07 -17.13
CA ILE A 257 -20.59 -7.13 -17.66
C ILE A 257 -21.23 -8.52 -17.62
N GLY A 258 -22.53 -8.62 -17.28
CA GLY A 258 -23.26 -9.90 -17.22
C GLY A 258 -22.90 -10.80 -16.03
N MET A 259 -22.09 -10.33 -15.09
CA MET A 259 -21.58 -11.11 -13.95
C MET A 259 -22.39 -10.92 -12.67
N LEU A 260 -23.52 -10.22 -12.70
CA LEU A 260 -24.38 -10.11 -11.53
C LEU A 260 -25.11 -11.45 -11.30
N VAL A 261 -24.79 -12.08 -10.18
CA VAL A 261 -25.37 -13.36 -9.76
C VAL A 261 -25.79 -13.30 -8.30
N LEU A 262 -26.77 -14.09 -7.95
CA LEU A 262 -27.07 -14.36 -6.54
C LEU A 262 -26.06 -15.38 -5.98
N PRO A 263 -25.54 -15.15 -4.79
CA PRO A 263 -24.68 -16.13 -4.10
C PRO A 263 -25.36 -17.49 -3.97
N ARG A 264 -24.66 -18.56 -4.37
CA ARG A 264 -25.14 -19.94 -4.29
C ARG A 264 -24.14 -20.80 -3.54
N LEU A 265 -24.60 -21.68 -2.67
CA LEU A 265 -23.75 -22.60 -1.93
C LEU A 265 -23.57 -23.88 -2.71
N ASN A 266 -22.33 -24.19 -3.07
CA ASN A 266 -21.95 -25.49 -3.60
C ASN A 266 -20.58 -25.89 -3.05
N LEU A 267 -20.59 -26.62 -1.92
CA LEU A 267 -19.36 -27.08 -1.26
C LEU A 267 -18.68 -28.26 -1.99
N ARG A 268 -19.30 -28.81 -3.04
CA ARG A 268 -18.75 -29.94 -3.82
C ARG A 268 -17.94 -29.46 -5.02
N ASP A 269 -17.99 -28.16 -5.35
CA ASP A 269 -17.25 -27.62 -6.49
C ASP A 269 -15.75 -27.65 -6.25
N ARG A 270 -14.99 -28.22 -7.22
CA ARG A 270 -13.53 -28.36 -7.15
C ARG A 270 -12.81 -27.01 -7.19
N GLY A 271 -13.36 -26.03 -7.91
CA GLY A 271 -12.79 -24.69 -8.03
C GLY A 271 -12.83 -23.94 -6.70
N VAL A 272 -13.94 -24.07 -5.96
CA VAL A 272 -14.10 -23.48 -4.62
C VAL A 272 -13.05 -24.02 -3.65
N TRP A 273 -12.86 -25.33 -3.61
CA TRP A 273 -11.82 -25.95 -2.77
C TRP A 273 -10.41 -25.58 -3.19
N ARG A 274 -10.17 -25.38 -4.49
CA ARG A 274 -8.89 -24.90 -5.00
C ARG A 274 -8.58 -23.50 -4.50
N VAL A 275 -9.57 -22.59 -4.47
CA VAL A 275 -9.42 -21.24 -3.88
C VAL A 275 -9.05 -21.34 -2.40
N LEU A 276 -9.82 -22.09 -1.62
CA LEU A 276 -9.58 -22.25 -0.17
C LEU A 276 -8.19 -22.82 0.13
N LYS A 277 -7.76 -23.84 -0.64
CA LYS A 277 -6.44 -24.45 -0.46
C LYS A 277 -5.29 -23.48 -0.79
N GLN A 278 -5.47 -22.60 -1.77
CA GLN A 278 -4.46 -21.59 -2.13
C GLN A 278 -4.46 -20.41 -1.16
N MET A 279 -5.61 -20.08 -0.54
CA MET A 279 -5.71 -19.02 0.47
C MET A 279 -4.90 -19.33 1.74
N GLY A 280 -4.86 -20.59 2.19
CA GLY A 280 -4.23 -20.97 3.45
C GLY A 280 -2.80 -20.44 3.61
N PRO A 281 -1.85 -20.80 2.72
CA PRO A 281 -0.48 -20.29 2.77
C PRO A 281 -0.38 -18.75 2.62
N ALA A 282 -1.26 -18.15 1.82
CA ALA A 282 -1.27 -16.70 1.62
C ALA A 282 -1.75 -15.95 2.87
N ILE A 283 -2.73 -16.48 3.59
CA ILE A 283 -3.18 -15.95 4.89
C ILE A 283 -2.01 -15.92 5.88
N LEU A 284 -1.28 -17.03 6.01
CA LEU A 284 -0.13 -17.11 6.93
C LEU A 284 0.91 -16.03 6.61
N GLY A 285 1.21 -15.81 5.32
CA GLY A 285 2.18 -14.78 4.90
C GLY A 285 1.77 -13.36 5.27
N VAL A 286 0.48 -13.02 5.14
CA VAL A 286 -0.05 -11.69 5.48
C VAL A 286 -0.23 -11.51 6.98
N SER A 287 -0.55 -12.59 7.72
CA SER A 287 -0.90 -12.53 9.15
C SER A 287 0.25 -12.08 10.04
N VAL A 288 1.51 -12.36 9.70
CA VAL A 288 2.68 -11.99 10.52
C VAL A 288 2.73 -10.47 10.78
N ALA A 289 2.58 -9.67 9.73
CA ALA A 289 2.58 -8.21 9.88
C ALA A 289 1.36 -7.71 10.67
N GLN A 290 0.21 -8.38 10.53
CA GLN A 290 -1.02 -8.00 11.21
C GLN A 290 -0.98 -8.33 12.71
N ILE A 291 -0.32 -9.41 13.10
CA ILE A 291 -0.09 -9.77 14.51
C ILE A 291 0.71 -8.68 15.22
N SER A 292 1.76 -8.13 14.58
CA SER A 292 2.52 -7.01 15.14
C SER A 292 1.65 -5.81 15.48
N LEU A 293 0.72 -5.46 14.59
CA LEU A 293 -0.20 -4.35 14.81
C LEU A 293 -1.16 -4.58 15.99
N ILE A 294 -1.60 -5.82 16.20
CA ILE A 294 -2.42 -6.19 17.36
C ILE A 294 -1.59 -6.05 18.64
N ILE A 295 -0.41 -6.66 18.69
CA ILE A 295 0.43 -6.64 19.89
C ILE A 295 0.78 -5.20 20.28
N ASN A 296 1.12 -4.33 19.31
CA ASN A 296 1.34 -2.92 19.58
C ASN A 296 0.09 -2.22 20.15
N THR A 297 -1.11 -2.65 19.73
CA THR A 297 -2.37 -2.13 20.28
C THR A 297 -2.59 -2.61 21.71
N VAL A 298 -2.23 -3.86 22.03
CA VAL A 298 -2.22 -4.40 23.40
C VAL A 298 -1.35 -3.52 24.30
N PHE A 299 -0.10 -3.25 23.92
CA PHE A 299 0.77 -2.37 24.71
C PHE A 299 0.20 -0.94 24.83
N ALA A 300 -0.30 -0.37 23.72
CA ALA A 300 -0.87 0.96 23.74
C ALA A 300 -2.11 1.08 24.64
N SER A 301 -2.86 -0.02 24.82
CA SER A 301 -4.08 -0.02 25.64
C SER A 301 -3.82 0.20 27.14
N PHE A 302 -2.63 -0.16 27.62
CA PHE A 302 -2.22 0.06 29.01
C PHE A 302 -1.72 1.48 29.28
N LEU A 303 -1.54 2.28 28.21
CA LEU A 303 -1.09 3.66 28.35
C LEU A 303 -2.26 4.61 28.61
N VAL A 304 -1.93 5.84 28.95
CA VAL A 304 -2.90 6.90 29.20
C VAL A 304 -3.85 7.09 28.02
N ALA A 305 -5.07 7.54 28.30
CA ALA A 305 -6.06 7.84 27.27
C ALA A 305 -5.52 8.88 26.28
N GLY A 306 -5.76 8.65 24.99
CA GLY A 306 -5.18 9.43 23.89
C GLY A 306 -3.97 8.75 23.22
N SER A 307 -3.27 7.81 23.90
CA SER A 307 -2.05 7.20 23.37
C SER A 307 -2.28 6.47 22.04
N VAL A 308 -3.39 5.77 21.90
CA VAL A 308 -3.73 5.06 20.66
C VAL A 308 -4.00 6.06 19.54
N SER A 309 -4.70 7.14 19.83
CA SER A 309 -5.05 8.20 18.88
C SER A 309 -3.83 9.01 18.46
N TRP A 310 -2.93 9.39 19.39
CA TRP A 310 -1.71 10.11 19.07
C TRP A 310 -0.81 9.29 18.13
N MET A 311 -0.64 7.99 18.41
CA MET A 311 0.09 7.10 17.51
C MET A 311 -0.61 6.96 16.15
N TYR A 312 -1.93 6.90 16.11
CA TYR A 312 -2.69 6.80 14.87
C TYR A 312 -2.48 8.01 13.96
N TYR A 313 -2.58 9.24 14.49
CA TYR A 313 -2.36 10.46 13.71
C TYR A 313 -0.90 10.61 13.28
N ALA A 314 0.06 10.26 14.12
CA ALA A 314 1.48 10.26 13.78
C ALA A 314 1.80 9.25 12.65
N ASP A 315 1.26 8.03 12.74
CA ASP A 315 1.42 6.99 11.72
C ASP A 315 0.86 7.44 10.35
N ARG A 316 -0.26 8.15 10.34
CA ARG A 316 -0.84 8.74 9.12
C ARG A 316 0.08 9.71 8.42
N LEU A 317 0.78 10.56 9.16
CA LEU A 317 1.75 11.50 8.59
C LEU A 317 2.98 10.77 8.03
N MET A 318 3.49 9.76 8.75
CA MET A 318 4.59 8.92 8.27
C MET A 318 4.19 8.09 7.03
N GLU A 319 2.95 7.63 6.95
CA GLU A 319 2.47 6.80 5.82
C GLU A 319 2.43 7.58 4.49
N LEU A 320 2.34 8.91 4.50
CA LEU A 320 2.32 9.72 3.28
C LEU A 320 3.60 9.53 2.43
N PRO A 321 4.80 9.87 2.91
CA PRO A 321 6.04 9.66 2.15
C PRO A 321 6.33 8.16 1.93
N ALA A 322 6.06 7.30 2.92
CA ALA A 322 6.26 5.85 2.80
C ALA A 322 5.39 5.22 1.70
N GLY A 323 4.17 5.70 1.53
CA GLY A 323 3.24 5.22 0.51
C GLY A 323 3.60 5.68 -0.90
N VAL A 324 3.97 6.95 -1.08
CA VAL A 324 4.32 7.51 -2.40
C VAL A 324 5.65 6.93 -2.89
N LEU A 325 6.71 7.04 -2.09
CA LEU A 325 8.05 6.59 -2.46
C LEU A 325 8.15 5.06 -2.53
N GLY A 326 7.53 4.37 -1.60
CA GLY A 326 7.60 2.92 -1.52
C GLY A 326 6.90 2.21 -2.68
N VAL A 327 5.76 2.73 -3.17
CA VAL A 327 5.09 2.18 -4.35
C VAL A 327 5.93 2.44 -5.61
N ALA A 328 6.46 3.65 -5.78
CA ALA A 328 7.29 3.99 -6.93
C ALA A 328 8.53 3.08 -7.04
N LEU A 329 9.25 2.89 -5.92
CA LEU A 329 10.45 2.04 -5.88
C LEU A 329 10.10 0.55 -6.12
N GLY A 330 9.07 0.04 -5.46
CA GLY A 330 8.68 -1.37 -5.56
C GLY A 330 8.20 -1.78 -6.96
N THR A 331 7.43 -0.92 -7.63
CA THR A 331 6.89 -1.20 -8.97
C THR A 331 7.96 -1.22 -10.06
N ILE A 332 9.05 -0.47 -9.90
CA ILE A 332 10.14 -0.40 -10.87
C ILE A 332 11.17 -1.51 -10.63
N LEU A 333 11.52 -1.76 -9.37
CA LEU A 333 12.64 -2.65 -9.02
C LEU A 333 12.31 -4.13 -9.25
N LEU A 334 11.16 -4.62 -8.80
CA LEU A 334 10.85 -6.04 -8.86
C LEU A 334 10.86 -6.61 -10.28
N PRO A 335 10.19 -6.01 -11.30
CA PRO A 335 10.25 -6.53 -12.68
C PRO A 335 11.65 -6.45 -13.27
N SER A 336 12.40 -5.37 -12.93
CA SER A 336 13.77 -5.18 -13.46
C SER A 336 14.75 -6.19 -12.91
N LEU A 337 14.70 -6.44 -11.59
CA LEU A 337 15.52 -7.47 -10.93
C LEU A 337 15.17 -8.87 -11.39
N SER A 338 13.88 -9.17 -11.59
CA SER A 338 13.44 -10.46 -12.12
C SER A 338 13.97 -10.72 -13.54
N LYS A 339 13.99 -9.68 -14.38
CA LYS A 339 14.55 -9.75 -15.74
C LYS A 339 16.06 -10.03 -15.70
N SER A 340 16.83 -9.27 -14.89
CA SER A 340 18.28 -9.47 -14.76
C SER A 340 18.62 -10.84 -14.16
N HIS A 341 17.81 -11.35 -13.23
CA HIS A 341 17.98 -12.69 -12.71
C HIS A 341 17.71 -13.77 -13.77
N ALA A 342 16.66 -13.62 -14.57
CA ALA A 342 16.33 -14.56 -15.65
C ALA A 342 17.39 -14.59 -16.75
N SER A 343 18.06 -13.46 -17.03
CA SER A 343 19.19 -13.40 -17.96
C SER A 343 20.53 -13.81 -17.35
N GLN A 344 20.57 -14.23 -16.08
CA GLN A 344 21.77 -14.58 -15.31
C GLN A 344 22.84 -13.47 -15.24
N ASP A 345 22.45 -12.22 -15.45
CA ASP A 345 23.33 -11.05 -15.36
C ASP A 345 23.43 -10.58 -13.90
N VAL A 346 24.41 -11.14 -13.18
CA VAL A 346 24.65 -10.83 -11.75
C VAL A 346 25.09 -9.38 -11.55
N ASP A 347 25.86 -8.84 -12.49
CA ASP A 347 26.37 -7.47 -12.40
C ASP A 347 25.25 -6.45 -12.62
N ALA A 348 24.40 -6.64 -13.64
CA ALA A 348 23.23 -5.79 -13.83
C ALA A 348 22.26 -5.87 -12.64
N TYR A 349 22.10 -7.06 -12.07
CA TYR A 349 21.28 -7.25 -10.86
C TYR A 349 21.84 -6.46 -9.67
N SER A 350 23.13 -6.53 -9.42
CA SER A 350 23.81 -5.81 -8.35
C SER A 350 23.75 -4.28 -8.58
N ARG A 351 24.01 -3.80 -9.83
CA ARG A 351 23.87 -2.38 -10.18
C ARG A 351 22.44 -1.85 -9.97
N LEU A 352 21.42 -2.63 -10.32
CA LEU A 352 20.02 -2.24 -10.09
C LEU A 352 19.68 -2.11 -8.60
N LEU A 353 20.18 -3.01 -7.75
CA LEU A 353 20.01 -2.90 -6.30
C LEU A 353 20.75 -1.68 -5.75
N ASP A 354 21.99 -1.43 -6.21
CA ASP A 354 22.79 -0.28 -5.80
C ASP A 354 22.10 1.04 -6.16
N TRP A 355 21.58 1.14 -7.39
CA TRP A 355 20.78 2.28 -7.84
C TRP A 355 19.53 2.47 -6.99
N GLY A 356 18.78 1.40 -6.72
CA GLY A 356 17.59 1.45 -5.87
C GLY A 356 17.89 1.90 -4.44
N LEU A 357 18.99 1.45 -3.85
CA LEU A 357 19.43 1.86 -2.52
C LEU A 357 19.87 3.33 -2.48
N ARG A 358 20.64 3.80 -3.47
CA ARG A 358 21.03 5.22 -3.57
C ARG A 358 19.81 6.13 -3.75
N LEU A 359 18.90 5.75 -4.63
CA LEU A 359 17.66 6.51 -4.85
C LEU A 359 16.76 6.51 -3.59
N CYS A 360 16.65 5.37 -2.92
CA CYS A 360 15.92 5.26 -1.67
C CYS A 360 16.52 6.18 -0.59
N LEU A 361 17.83 6.15 -0.36
CA LEU A 361 18.51 7.00 0.61
C LEU A 361 18.34 8.48 0.29
N MET A 362 18.51 8.85 -1.00
CA MET A 362 18.35 10.22 -1.47
C MET A 362 16.95 10.80 -1.21
N LEU A 363 15.91 9.97 -1.23
CA LEU A 363 14.54 10.42 -1.02
C LEU A 363 14.07 10.20 0.43
N ALA A 364 14.44 9.08 1.06
CA ALA A 364 13.96 8.71 2.38
C ALA A 364 14.62 9.53 3.50
N LEU A 365 15.92 9.78 3.41
CA LEU A 365 16.65 10.48 4.47
C LEU A 365 16.18 11.92 4.67
N PRO A 366 16.06 12.77 3.61
CA PRO A 366 15.49 14.10 3.78
C PRO A 366 14.05 14.09 4.25
N CYS A 367 13.21 13.14 3.76
CA CYS A 367 11.83 13.01 4.24
C CYS A 367 11.76 12.65 5.72
N ALA A 368 12.61 11.74 6.20
CA ALA A 368 12.64 11.35 7.60
C ALA A 368 13.03 12.52 8.52
N LEU A 369 14.09 13.25 8.16
CA LEU A 369 14.55 14.40 8.94
C LEU A 369 13.60 15.60 8.82
N ALA A 370 13.02 15.85 7.64
CA ALA A 370 11.99 16.87 7.49
C ALA A 370 10.75 16.58 8.35
N LEU A 371 10.29 15.30 8.40
CA LEU A 371 9.20 14.90 9.28
C LEU A 371 9.52 15.12 10.76
N ALA A 372 10.76 14.85 11.19
CA ALA A 372 11.18 15.08 12.56
C ALA A 372 11.23 16.58 12.89
N VAL A 373 11.83 17.39 12.02
CA VAL A 373 12.00 18.85 12.25
C VAL A 373 10.68 19.59 12.12
N LEU A 374 9.83 19.19 11.19
CA LEU A 374 8.54 19.82 10.94
C LEU A 374 7.38 19.12 11.69
N ALA A 375 7.66 18.28 12.69
CA ALA A 375 6.62 17.50 13.39
C ALA A 375 5.58 18.41 14.06
N GLU A 376 6.01 19.42 14.83
CA GLU A 376 5.13 20.41 15.45
C GLU A 376 4.34 21.22 14.39
N PRO A 377 4.97 21.88 13.38
CA PRO A 377 4.26 22.56 12.31
C PRO A 377 3.23 21.72 11.58
N LEU A 378 3.57 20.48 11.27
CA LEU A 378 2.66 19.55 10.59
C LEU A 378 1.42 19.27 11.45
N ILE A 379 1.62 18.90 12.71
CA ILE A 379 0.53 18.52 13.60
C ILE A 379 -0.34 19.73 13.96
N ALA A 380 0.30 20.86 14.26
CA ALA A 380 -0.43 22.09 14.59
C ALA A 380 -1.26 22.59 13.39
N SER A 381 -0.70 22.56 12.18
CA SER A 381 -1.40 23.03 10.98
C SER A 381 -2.51 22.10 10.52
N LEU A 382 -2.42 20.79 10.80
CA LEU A 382 -3.34 19.80 10.24
C LEU A 382 -4.38 19.31 11.25
N PHE A 383 -4.02 19.18 12.53
CA PHE A 383 -4.87 18.55 13.52
C PHE A 383 -5.26 19.44 14.71
N GLN A 384 -4.46 20.46 15.09
CA GLN A 384 -4.68 21.25 16.30
C GLN A 384 -5.81 22.26 16.12
N TYR A 385 -7.03 21.74 16.02
CA TYR A 385 -8.28 22.51 15.92
C TYR A 385 -9.40 21.86 16.75
N GLY A 386 -10.33 22.67 17.24
CA GLY A 386 -11.51 22.20 17.96
C GLY A 386 -11.16 21.44 19.25
N LYS A 387 -11.50 20.15 19.33
CA LYS A 387 -11.23 19.31 20.52
C LYS A 387 -9.81 18.74 20.58
N PHE A 388 -9.02 18.87 19.51
CA PHE A 388 -7.63 18.44 19.53
C PHE A 388 -6.75 19.49 20.19
N SER A 389 -6.37 19.24 21.42
CA SER A 389 -5.68 20.20 22.30
C SER A 389 -4.19 20.39 21.95
N ALA A 390 -3.56 21.41 22.54
CA ALA A 390 -2.11 21.60 22.42
C ALA A 390 -1.33 20.45 23.05
N SER A 391 -1.83 19.85 24.14
CA SER A 391 -1.22 18.65 24.74
C SER A 391 -1.31 17.44 23.81
N ASP A 392 -2.42 17.26 23.07
CA ASP A 392 -2.55 16.21 22.06
C ASP A 392 -1.56 16.40 20.92
N ALA A 393 -1.37 17.67 20.50
CA ALA A 393 -0.38 18.00 19.48
C ALA A 393 1.04 17.64 19.93
N ALA A 394 1.44 18.02 21.14
CA ALA A 394 2.76 17.70 21.68
C ALA A 394 2.99 16.18 21.85
N MET A 395 1.96 15.43 22.27
CA MET A 395 2.08 13.98 22.39
C MET A 395 2.15 13.29 21.00
N THR A 396 1.37 13.78 20.04
CA THR A 396 1.41 13.29 18.65
C THR A 396 2.76 13.60 18.00
N GLU A 397 3.35 14.77 18.27
CA GLU A 397 4.68 15.17 17.83
C GLU A 397 5.76 14.19 18.29
N ARG A 398 5.78 13.84 19.59
CA ARG A 398 6.71 12.84 20.12
C ARG A 398 6.62 11.51 19.39
N ALA A 399 5.39 11.06 19.10
CA ALA A 399 5.18 9.84 18.32
C ALA A 399 5.67 9.98 16.87
N LEU A 400 5.44 11.13 16.22
CA LEU A 400 5.86 11.38 14.84
C LEU A 400 7.39 11.42 14.71
N VAL A 401 8.06 12.11 15.63
CA VAL A 401 9.53 12.13 15.70
C VAL A 401 10.10 10.72 15.87
N ALA A 402 9.49 9.91 16.75
CA ALA A 402 9.88 8.52 16.94
C ALA A 402 9.67 7.66 15.67
N TYR A 403 8.53 7.80 14.99
CA TYR A 403 8.25 7.11 13.74
C TYR A 403 9.16 7.55 12.58
N SER A 404 9.59 8.82 12.55
CA SER A 404 10.45 9.34 11.47
C SER A 404 11.78 8.58 11.36
N VAL A 405 12.32 8.08 12.49
CA VAL A 405 13.49 7.21 12.52
C VAL A 405 13.27 5.94 11.68
N GLY A 406 12.07 5.40 11.73
CA GLY A 406 11.71 4.17 11.00
C GLY A 406 11.46 4.34 9.51
N LEU A 407 11.19 5.55 9.04
CA LEU A 407 10.84 5.80 7.64
C LEU A 407 11.93 5.30 6.68
N LEU A 408 13.18 5.55 7.01
CA LEU A 408 14.31 5.06 6.23
C LEU A 408 14.31 3.54 6.13
N GLY A 409 14.17 2.84 7.26
CA GLY A 409 14.11 1.38 7.31
C GLY A 409 12.95 0.81 6.49
N ILE A 410 11.75 1.38 6.64
CA ILE A 410 10.55 0.97 5.90
C ILE A 410 10.75 1.07 4.39
N LEU A 411 11.34 2.18 3.91
CA LEU A 411 11.59 2.38 2.49
C LEU A 411 12.74 1.50 1.97
N MET A 412 13.79 1.29 2.75
CA MET A 412 14.87 0.37 2.39
C MET A 412 14.40 -1.08 2.26
N VAL A 413 13.49 -1.54 3.13
CA VAL A 413 12.87 -2.88 3.00
C VAL A 413 12.16 -3.02 1.65
N LYS A 414 11.48 -1.96 1.16
CA LYS A 414 10.79 -1.97 -0.15
C LYS A 414 11.75 -2.06 -1.36
N VAL A 415 13.03 -1.78 -1.16
CA VAL A 415 14.10 -1.97 -2.15
C VAL A 415 14.76 -3.34 -2.00
N LEU A 416 15.06 -3.75 -0.78
CA LEU A 416 15.84 -4.96 -0.49
C LEU A 416 15.03 -6.26 -0.58
N ALA A 417 13.75 -6.24 -0.17
CA ALA A 417 12.90 -7.43 -0.23
C ALA A 417 12.64 -7.90 -1.68
N PRO A 418 12.37 -7.04 -2.69
CA PRO A 418 12.35 -7.42 -4.10
C PRO A 418 13.63 -8.12 -4.57
N GLY A 419 14.79 -7.82 -3.98
CA GLY A 419 16.05 -8.54 -4.26
C GLY A 419 15.98 -10.02 -3.93
N PHE A 420 15.21 -10.45 -2.96
CA PHE A 420 14.96 -11.87 -2.69
C PHE A 420 13.80 -12.41 -3.52
N TYR A 421 12.71 -11.64 -3.68
CA TYR A 421 11.53 -12.08 -4.42
C TYR A 421 11.84 -12.35 -5.91
N ALA A 422 12.67 -11.51 -6.53
CA ALA A 422 13.13 -11.71 -7.91
C ALA A 422 13.87 -13.04 -8.11
N ARG A 423 14.45 -13.59 -7.04
CA ARG A 423 15.15 -14.89 -7.00
C ARG A 423 14.25 -16.02 -6.46
N GLN A 424 12.95 -15.78 -6.30
CA GLN A 424 11.98 -16.71 -5.73
C GLN A 424 12.29 -17.14 -4.27
N ASP A 425 13.18 -16.44 -3.57
CA ASP A 425 13.46 -16.68 -2.15
C ASP A 425 12.52 -15.86 -1.26
N ILE A 426 11.32 -16.36 -1.05
CA ILE A 426 10.34 -15.75 -0.13
C ILE A 426 10.67 -16.09 1.33
N ARG A 427 11.36 -17.22 1.57
CA ARG A 427 11.60 -17.74 2.91
C ARG A 427 12.53 -16.84 3.74
N THR A 428 13.56 -16.27 3.12
CA THR A 428 14.53 -15.42 3.83
C THR A 428 13.91 -14.12 4.34
N PRO A 429 13.21 -13.29 3.52
CA PRO A 429 12.51 -12.11 4.04
C PRO A 429 11.48 -12.43 5.13
N VAL A 430 10.73 -13.52 5.00
CA VAL A 430 9.74 -13.93 6.01
C VAL A 430 10.41 -14.30 7.34
N ARG A 431 11.52 -15.05 7.34
CA ARG A 431 12.27 -15.38 8.57
C ARG A 431 12.83 -14.13 9.24
N ILE A 432 13.37 -13.19 8.45
CA ILE A 432 13.87 -11.92 8.98
C ILE A 432 12.70 -11.10 9.57
N ALA A 433 11.56 -11.03 8.88
CA ALA A 433 10.38 -10.35 9.39
C ALA A 433 9.86 -10.95 10.70
N MET A 434 9.84 -12.28 10.85
CA MET A 434 9.48 -12.93 12.12
C MET A 434 10.47 -12.62 13.24
N PHE A 435 11.76 -12.63 12.94
CA PHE A 435 12.80 -12.27 13.93
C PHE A 435 12.66 -10.79 14.36
N THR A 436 12.48 -9.87 13.41
CA THR A 436 12.30 -8.44 13.71
C THR A 436 11.00 -8.17 14.44
N LEU A 437 9.95 -8.95 14.19
CA LEU A 437 8.71 -8.91 14.95
C LEU A 437 8.96 -9.26 16.43
N ALA A 438 9.70 -10.34 16.72
CA ALA A 438 10.07 -10.71 18.08
C ALA A 438 10.91 -9.62 18.75
N MET A 439 11.88 -9.06 18.02
CA MET A 439 12.70 -7.94 18.52
C MET A 439 11.88 -6.68 18.79
N THR A 440 10.83 -6.42 17.99
CA THR A 440 9.89 -5.32 18.26
C THR A 440 9.24 -5.48 19.64
N GLN A 441 8.84 -6.71 20.01
CA GLN A 441 8.21 -6.95 21.31
C GLN A 441 9.19 -6.75 22.46
N VAL A 442 10.44 -7.19 22.30
CA VAL A 442 11.48 -6.92 23.29
C VAL A 442 11.70 -5.40 23.46
N MET A 443 11.77 -4.67 22.35
CA MET A 443 11.90 -3.21 22.39
C MET A 443 10.65 -2.53 22.98
N ASN A 444 9.44 -3.03 22.71
CA ASN A 444 8.22 -2.52 23.32
C ASN A 444 8.27 -2.63 24.86
N VAL A 445 8.65 -3.81 25.38
CA VAL A 445 8.82 -4.01 26.82
C VAL A 445 9.88 -3.05 27.39
N LEU A 446 11.04 -2.94 26.72
CA LEU A 446 12.13 -2.08 27.16
C LEU A 446 11.71 -0.60 27.19
N PHE A 447 11.09 -0.10 26.12
CA PHE A 447 10.79 1.32 25.97
C PHE A 447 9.54 1.76 26.74
N VAL A 448 8.61 0.86 27.00
CA VAL A 448 7.39 1.17 27.74
C VAL A 448 7.57 0.95 29.25
N LEU A 449 8.17 -0.19 29.65
CA LEU A 449 8.25 -0.57 31.07
C LEU A 449 9.56 -0.13 31.74
N VAL A 450 10.69 -0.13 31.01
CA VAL A 450 12.01 0.19 31.61
C VAL A 450 12.39 1.66 31.38
N LEU A 451 12.21 2.20 30.16
CA LEU A 451 12.63 3.55 29.80
C LEU A 451 11.52 4.61 29.84
N PRO A 452 10.39 4.37 30.39
CA PRO A 452 9.08 5.01 30.37
C PRO A 452 8.83 6.03 29.22
N LEU A 453 9.15 5.62 27.97
CA LEU A 453 8.92 6.45 26.78
C LEU A 453 7.44 6.43 26.32
N ALA A 454 6.59 5.67 26.99
CA ALA A 454 5.17 5.54 26.74
C ALA A 454 4.86 5.25 25.24
N HIS A 455 3.90 5.96 24.65
CA HIS A 455 3.47 5.78 23.25
C HIS A 455 4.57 6.10 22.22
N ALA A 456 5.46 7.07 22.51
CA ALA A 456 6.62 7.35 21.66
C ALA A 456 7.62 6.18 21.65
N GLY A 457 7.74 5.44 22.76
CA GLY A 457 8.54 4.19 22.81
C GLY A 457 8.01 3.11 21.88
N LEU A 458 6.70 2.93 21.78
CA LEU A 458 6.08 1.98 20.84
C LEU A 458 6.34 2.40 19.38
N ALA A 459 6.21 3.70 19.06
CA ALA A 459 6.52 4.25 17.75
C ALA A 459 8.01 4.03 17.39
N LEU A 460 8.92 4.28 18.34
CA LEU A 460 10.36 4.07 18.16
C LEU A 460 10.70 2.60 17.96
N ALA A 461 10.09 1.69 18.72
CA ALA A 461 10.29 0.24 18.58
C ALA A 461 9.94 -0.24 17.16
N VAL A 462 8.81 0.21 16.62
CA VAL A 462 8.41 -0.08 15.22
C VAL A 462 9.42 0.47 14.23
N GLY A 463 9.88 1.69 14.44
CA GLY A 463 10.89 2.35 13.61
C GLY A 463 12.23 1.61 13.60
N LEU A 464 12.77 1.30 14.78
CA LEU A 464 14.03 0.57 14.92
C LEU A 464 13.93 -0.85 14.37
N ALA A 465 12.80 -1.53 14.55
CA ALA A 465 12.56 -2.85 13.97
C ALA A 465 12.57 -2.81 12.43
N ALA A 466 12.03 -1.76 11.82
CA ALA A 466 12.11 -1.58 10.37
C ALA A 466 13.56 -1.35 9.90
N CYS A 467 14.35 -0.58 10.65
CA CYS A 467 15.78 -0.41 10.38
C CYS A 467 16.56 -1.72 10.55
N LEU A 468 16.27 -2.49 11.60
CA LEU A 468 16.86 -3.81 11.82
C LEU A 468 16.51 -4.78 10.68
N ASN A 469 15.25 -4.79 10.23
CA ASN A 469 14.80 -5.60 9.10
C ASN A 469 15.59 -5.24 7.82
N ALA A 470 15.69 -3.95 7.50
CA ALA A 470 16.48 -3.47 6.37
C ALA A 470 17.95 -3.87 6.47
N GLY A 471 18.56 -3.70 7.64
CA GLY A 471 19.95 -4.08 7.90
C GLY A 471 20.21 -5.57 7.72
N LEU A 472 19.32 -6.44 8.23
CA LEU A 472 19.43 -7.89 8.09
C LEU A 472 19.22 -8.34 6.63
N LEU A 473 18.27 -7.74 5.89
CA LEU A 473 18.08 -8.01 4.46
C LEU A 473 19.33 -7.60 3.67
N TYR A 474 19.87 -6.41 3.92
CA TYR A 474 21.10 -5.93 3.31
C TYR A 474 22.27 -6.86 3.58
N TRP A 475 22.50 -7.22 4.86
CA TRP A 475 23.55 -8.14 5.23
C TRP A 475 23.43 -9.50 4.54
N LYS A 476 22.23 -10.08 4.48
CA LYS A 476 21.99 -11.36 3.83
C LYS A 476 22.21 -11.30 2.29
N LEU A 477 21.83 -10.20 1.62
CA LEU A 477 22.11 -10.01 0.19
C LEU A 477 23.61 -9.97 -0.07
N ARG A 478 24.38 -9.28 0.79
CA ARG A 478 25.84 -9.23 0.70
C ARG A 478 26.50 -10.57 1.02
N ALA A 479 26.11 -11.19 2.11
CA ALA A 479 26.70 -12.47 2.55
C ALA A 479 26.51 -13.61 1.53
N ARG A 480 25.45 -13.51 0.70
CA ARG A 480 25.20 -14.48 -0.38
C ARG A 480 25.81 -14.08 -1.74
N GLY A 481 26.54 -12.99 -1.79
CA GLY A 481 27.12 -12.48 -3.05
C GLY A 481 26.09 -11.96 -4.07
N PHE A 482 24.84 -11.72 -3.64
CA PHE A 482 23.78 -11.22 -4.54
C PHE A 482 23.87 -9.74 -4.78
N TYR A 483 24.55 -9.04 -3.89
CA TYR A 483 24.77 -7.59 -3.96
C TYR A 483 26.21 -7.25 -3.62
N VAL A 484 26.88 -6.56 -4.54
CA VAL A 484 28.20 -5.97 -4.36
C VAL A 484 28.05 -4.44 -4.47
N PRO A 485 28.35 -3.67 -3.41
CA PRO A 485 28.28 -2.22 -3.46
C PRO A 485 29.16 -1.65 -4.57
N GLN A 486 28.59 -0.77 -5.37
CA GLN A 486 29.34 -0.07 -6.42
C GLN A 486 30.26 1.00 -5.81
N PRO A 487 31.37 1.36 -6.46
CA PRO A 487 32.30 2.38 -5.95
C PRO A 487 31.61 3.73 -5.78
N GLY A 488 32.20 4.59 -4.92
CA GLY A 488 31.71 5.96 -4.69
C GLY A 488 30.66 6.11 -3.60
N TRP A 489 30.35 5.09 -2.81
CA TRP A 489 29.38 5.18 -1.71
C TRP A 489 29.78 6.21 -0.65
N LEU A 490 31.04 6.30 -0.28
CA LEU A 490 31.50 7.27 0.73
C LEU A 490 31.22 8.71 0.27
N VAL A 491 31.61 9.05 -0.96
CA VAL A 491 31.38 10.38 -1.54
C VAL A 491 29.88 10.67 -1.66
N PHE A 492 29.09 9.66 -2.07
CA PHE A 492 27.64 9.78 -2.15
C PHE A 492 27.02 10.11 -0.79
N VAL A 493 27.37 9.33 0.25
CA VAL A 493 26.82 9.54 1.62
C VAL A 493 27.26 10.86 2.23
N LEU A 494 28.52 11.28 2.01
CA LEU A 494 29.00 12.56 2.49
C LEU A 494 28.26 13.74 1.84
N ARG A 495 28.12 13.73 0.52
CA ARG A 495 27.36 14.77 -0.20
C ARG A 495 25.89 14.80 0.22
N LEU A 496 25.28 13.62 0.33
CA LEU A 496 23.92 13.48 0.80
C LEU A 496 23.75 14.04 2.22
N GLY A 497 24.66 13.67 3.13
CA GLY A 497 24.69 14.19 4.50
C GLY A 497 24.80 15.72 4.56
N LEU A 498 25.71 16.31 3.78
CA LEU A 498 25.83 17.76 3.69
C LEU A 498 24.57 18.45 3.17
N ALA A 499 23.95 17.90 2.11
CA ALA A 499 22.69 18.43 1.59
C ALA A 499 21.55 18.39 2.61
N VAL A 500 21.47 17.28 3.36
CA VAL A 500 20.47 17.11 4.41
C VAL A 500 20.75 18.03 5.61
N CYS A 501 22.00 18.16 6.04
CA CYS A 501 22.38 19.11 7.09
C CYS A 501 22.02 20.55 6.71
N LEU A 502 22.28 20.96 5.46
CA LEU A 502 21.89 22.27 4.97
C LEU A 502 20.37 22.47 4.98
N MET A 503 19.62 21.47 4.50
CA MET A 503 18.15 21.49 4.56
C MET A 503 17.65 21.67 5.99
N VAL A 504 18.17 20.88 6.94
CA VAL A 504 17.78 20.95 8.35
C VAL A 504 18.13 22.32 8.94
N ALA A 505 19.34 22.86 8.66
CA ALA A 505 19.73 24.18 9.12
C ALA A 505 18.81 25.28 8.58
N VAL A 506 18.44 25.23 7.30
CA VAL A 506 17.48 26.17 6.69
C VAL A 506 16.11 26.06 7.35
N LEU A 507 15.61 24.85 7.55
CA LEU A 507 14.31 24.63 8.19
C LEU A 507 14.29 25.14 9.63
N LEU A 508 15.31 24.81 10.44
CA LEU A 508 15.44 25.30 11.83
C LEU A 508 15.56 26.82 11.88
N GLY A 509 16.35 27.43 10.98
CA GLY A 509 16.47 28.88 10.89
C GLY A 509 15.16 29.57 10.53
N LEU A 510 14.40 29.02 9.59
CA LEU A 510 13.08 29.55 9.22
C LEU A 510 12.05 29.36 10.34
N LEU A 511 12.09 28.24 11.06
CA LEU A 511 11.21 27.99 12.20
C LEU A 511 11.40 29.02 13.33
N GLN A 512 12.64 29.45 13.60
CA GLN A 512 12.92 30.50 14.61
C GLN A 512 12.38 31.89 14.20
N LEU A 513 12.22 32.13 12.90
CA LEU A 513 11.69 33.39 12.39
C LEU A 513 10.15 33.43 12.30
N MET A 514 9.51 32.28 12.46
CA MET A 514 8.06 32.18 12.35
C MET A 514 7.38 32.39 13.72
N PRO A 515 6.16 32.97 13.73
CA PRO A 515 5.38 33.05 14.95
C PRO A 515 4.94 31.66 15.42
N ALA A 516 4.58 31.56 16.69
CA ALA A 516 4.11 30.29 17.30
C ALA A 516 3.00 29.63 16.48
N TRP A 517 3.02 28.30 16.42
CA TRP A 517 2.14 27.50 15.56
C TRP A 517 0.70 27.38 16.09
N ASP A 518 0.46 27.79 17.33
CA ASP A 518 -0.88 27.90 17.93
C ASP A 518 -1.62 29.18 17.46
N THR A 519 -0.92 30.14 16.85
CA THR A 519 -1.46 31.40 16.36
C THR A 519 -1.86 31.35 14.88
N GLY A 520 -2.88 32.15 14.51
CA GLY A 520 -3.35 32.27 13.13
C GLY A 520 -4.42 31.25 12.71
N GLY A 521 -5.07 31.53 11.60
CA GLY A 521 -6.11 30.69 11.03
C GLY A 521 -5.55 29.45 10.29
N MET A 522 -6.42 28.48 10.02
CA MET A 522 -6.03 27.22 9.31
C MET A 522 -5.32 27.50 7.97
N PHE A 523 -5.83 28.42 7.17
CA PHE A 523 -5.25 28.75 5.87
C PHE A 523 -3.84 29.35 6.02
N GLU A 524 -3.65 30.23 6.98
CA GLU A 524 -2.36 30.85 7.27
C GLU A 524 -1.31 29.82 7.72
N ARG A 525 -1.69 28.91 8.65
CA ARG A 525 -0.80 27.82 9.08
C ARG A 525 -0.42 26.89 7.93
N LEU A 526 -1.39 26.54 7.07
CA LEU A 526 -1.12 25.72 5.87
C LEU A 526 -0.21 26.43 4.87
N LEU A 527 -0.35 27.73 4.70
CA LEU A 527 0.51 28.51 3.82
C LEU A 527 1.95 28.60 4.35
N ARG A 528 2.12 28.84 5.66
CA ARG A 528 3.42 28.81 6.33
C ARG A 528 4.08 27.44 6.23
N LEU A 529 3.32 26.36 6.49
CA LEU A 529 3.80 24.99 6.35
C LEU A 529 4.21 24.69 4.91
N GLY A 530 3.41 25.09 3.92
CA GLY A 530 3.75 24.95 2.51
C GLY A 530 5.03 25.68 2.13
N GLY A 531 5.25 26.88 2.67
CA GLY A 531 6.49 27.64 2.51
C GLY A 531 7.71 26.91 3.07
N LEU A 532 7.60 26.33 4.29
CA LEU A 532 8.67 25.54 4.90
C LEU A 532 9.00 24.28 4.09
N VAL A 533 7.98 23.54 3.68
CA VAL A 533 8.18 22.33 2.84
C VAL A 533 8.86 22.70 1.54
N LEU A 534 8.43 23.78 0.89
CA LEU A 534 9.04 24.25 -0.35
C LEU A 534 10.50 24.70 -0.13
N ALA A 535 10.78 25.44 0.94
CA ALA A 535 12.15 25.85 1.32
C ALA A 535 13.05 24.64 1.57
N GLY A 536 12.54 23.61 2.27
CA GLY A 536 13.24 22.34 2.48
C GLY A 536 13.55 21.62 1.17
N VAL A 537 12.60 21.53 0.26
CA VAL A 537 12.78 20.92 -1.07
C VAL A 537 13.82 21.69 -1.88
N ILE A 538 13.70 23.01 -1.94
CA ILE A 538 14.63 23.86 -2.72
C ILE A 538 16.03 23.80 -2.14
N SER A 539 16.21 23.94 -0.83
CA SER A 539 17.53 23.89 -0.18
C SER A 539 18.20 22.54 -0.36
N TYR A 540 17.45 21.44 -0.23
CA TYR A 540 17.97 20.09 -0.39
C TYR A 540 18.39 19.80 -1.84
N PHE A 541 17.47 19.94 -2.81
CA PHE A 541 17.78 19.65 -4.21
C PHE A 541 18.74 20.68 -4.81
N GLY A 542 18.70 21.93 -4.35
CA GLY A 542 19.67 22.96 -4.70
C GLY A 542 21.08 22.60 -4.25
N ALA A 543 21.23 22.14 -3.00
CA ALA A 543 22.51 21.64 -2.48
C ALA A 543 23.04 20.45 -3.27
N LEU A 544 22.18 19.47 -3.57
CA LEU A 544 22.57 18.33 -4.41
C LEU A 544 23.03 18.75 -5.80
N ALA A 545 22.32 19.68 -6.44
CA ALA A 545 22.68 20.19 -7.76
C ALA A 545 24.04 20.93 -7.74
N LEU A 546 24.29 21.75 -6.72
CA LEU A 546 25.59 22.44 -6.53
C LEU A 546 26.74 21.46 -6.28
N MET A 547 26.48 20.32 -5.62
CA MET A 547 27.47 19.26 -5.41
C MET A 547 27.65 18.33 -6.63
N GLY A 548 27.02 18.67 -7.77
CA GLY A 548 27.20 17.97 -9.04
C GLY A 548 26.30 16.76 -9.27
N PHE A 549 25.23 16.56 -8.46
CA PHE A 549 24.21 15.57 -8.76
C PHE A 549 23.33 16.02 -9.92
N ARG A 550 23.22 15.18 -10.94
CA ARG A 550 22.35 15.42 -12.09
C ARG A 550 21.17 14.45 -12.08
N LEU A 551 19.99 14.92 -12.46
CA LEU A 551 18.80 14.07 -12.58
C LEU A 551 19.04 12.87 -13.54
N ARG A 552 19.93 13.04 -14.51
CA ARG A 552 20.32 11.99 -15.45
C ARG A 552 21.04 10.81 -14.77
N ASP A 553 21.77 11.05 -13.68
CA ASP A 553 22.54 10.02 -12.96
C ASP A 553 21.61 9.01 -12.27
N PHE A 554 20.36 9.41 -12.02
CA PHE A 554 19.32 8.58 -11.44
C PHE A 554 18.32 8.05 -12.47
N SER A 555 18.55 8.32 -13.77
CA SER A 555 17.72 7.71 -14.82
C SER A 555 18.07 6.22 -14.96
N ARG A 556 17.04 5.37 -15.11
CA ARG A 556 17.21 3.93 -15.33
C ARG A 556 18.12 3.61 -16.52
N LYS A 557 18.16 4.48 -17.54
CA LYS A 557 19.02 4.31 -18.72
C LYS A 557 20.52 4.44 -18.41
N ALA A 558 20.88 5.10 -17.32
CA ALA A 558 22.28 5.22 -16.90
C ALA A 558 22.82 3.98 -16.20
N VAL A 559 21.96 3.04 -15.83
CA VAL A 559 22.29 1.81 -15.03
C VAL A 559 22.23 0.55 -15.87
N LEU A 560 21.42 0.52 -16.91
CA LEU A 560 21.31 -0.56 -17.89
C LEU A 560 22.20 -0.28 -19.12
#